data_72b7c548569e8c4b09a283f7969cc23a
#
_entry.id   72b7c548569e8c4b09a283f7969cc23a
#
_cell.length_a   1.000
_cell.length_b   1.000
_cell.length_c   1.000
_cell.angle_alpha   90.00
_cell.angle_beta   90.00
_cell.angle_gamma   90.00
#
_symmetry.space_group_name_H-M   'P 1'
#
loop_
_entity.id
_entity.type
_entity.pdbx_description
1 polymer ?
#
loop_
_entity_poly.entity_id
_entity_poly.type
_entity_poly.pdbx_seq_one_letter_code
_entity_poly.pdbx_strand_id
1 'polypeptide(L)'
;YKACYLMLLPFYLIFTVFVIAPIVIAVFFSFTDFNMLQMPHFEGLKNYAELFFDDDVFLTAVRNTLIFAVITGPISYFACLFFAWMINELPKTARAVMTFIFYAPSMSGMLYVIWAYIFSGDMYGLLNQILMSLNIIREPIQWLTNTNTVLPVIIIVQIWMSLGTSFLAFIAGLQNVDYSLYEAGAVDGIRNRIQELIY
;
A
#
# COMPACT_ATOMS: atom_id res chain seq x y z
N TYR A 1 20.21 13.96 29.25
CA TYR A 1 20.28 13.52 27.84
C TYR A 1 21.23 12.32 27.62
N LYS A 2 22.37 12.17 28.39
CA LYS A 2 23.29 11.04 28.20
C LYS A 2 22.66 9.67 28.41
N ALA A 3 21.77 9.53 29.39
CA ALA A 3 21.02 8.28 29.64
C ALA A 3 20.10 7.89 28.47
N CYS A 4 19.45 8.86 27.82
CA CYS A 4 18.59 8.63 26.67
C CYS A 4 19.40 8.11 25.47
N TYR A 5 20.57 8.70 25.21
CA TYR A 5 21.46 8.22 24.13
C TYR A 5 21.98 6.81 24.40
N LEU A 6 22.30 6.49 25.67
CA LEU A 6 22.75 5.15 26.04
C LEU A 6 21.65 4.10 25.84
N MET A 7 20.39 4.44 26.15
CA MET A 7 19.25 3.55 25.91
C MET A 7 18.96 3.34 24.43
N LEU A 8 19.20 4.33 23.59
CA LEU A 8 19.00 4.23 22.13
C LEU A 8 20.20 3.57 21.42
N LEU A 9 21.36 3.49 22.05
CA LEU A 9 22.60 2.97 21.45
C LEU A 9 22.44 1.55 20.87
N PRO A 10 21.84 0.56 21.55
CA PRO A 10 21.68 -0.78 21.00
C PRO A 10 20.85 -0.77 19.69
N PHE A 11 19.77 0.02 19.66
CA PHE A 11 18.94 0.17 18.47
C PHE A 11 19.74 0.80 17.32
N TYR A 12 20.42 1.93 17.56
CA TYR A 12 21.21 2.60 16.52
C TYR A 12 22.35 1.74 16.00
N LEU A 13 22.97 0.95 16.85
CA LEU A 13 24.05 0.05 16.44
C LEU A 13 23.52 -1.02 15.47
N ILE A 14 22.45 -1.71 15.85
CA ILE A 14 21.81 -2.73 15.01
C ILE A 14 21.29 -2.10 13.70
N PHE A 15 20.63 -0.96 13.79
CA PHE A 15 20.11 -0.24 12.62
C PHE A 15 21.25 0.18 11.66
N THR A 16 22.36 0.70 12.21
CA THR A 16 23.52 1.10 11.40
C THR A 16 24.15 -0.09 10.69
N VAL A 17 24.35 -1.22 11.40
CA VAL A 17 25.00 -2.40 10.84
C VAL A 17 24.12 -3.11 9.81
N PHE A 18 22.81 -3.24 10.07
CA PHE A 18 21.94 -4.05 9.23
C PHE A 18 21.11 -3.25 8.21
N VAL A 19 21.03 -1.94 8.36
CA VAL A 19 20.29 -1.09 7.42
C VAL A 19 21.21 -0.09 6.73
N ILE A 20 21.90 0.75 7.48
CA ILE A 20 22.71 1.83 6.87
C ILE A 20 23.93 1.25 6.14
N ALA A 21 24.70 0.35 6.77
CA ALA A 21 25.91 -0.19 6.16
C ALA A 21 25.65 -0.92 4.83
N PRO A 22 24.64 -1.83 4.71
CA PRO A 22 24.31 -2.45 3.41
C PRO A 22 23.90 -1.43 2.34
N ILE A 23 23.16 -0.37 2.71
CA ILE A 23 22.79 0.69 1.77
C ILE A 23 24.03 1.41 1.24
N VAL A 24 24.93 1.82 2.12
CA VAL A 24 26.18 2.50 1.73
C VAL A 24 27.04 1.59 0.84
N ILE A 25 27.16 0.30 1.18
CA ILE A 25 27.88 -0.69 0.39
C ILE A 25 27.21 -0.88 -0.99
N ALA A 26 25.88 -0.97 -1.05
CA ALA A 26 25.15 -1.08 -2.30
C ALA A 26 25.36 0.14 -3.21
N VAL A 27 25.30 1.35 -2.63
CA VAL A 27 25.61 2.59 -3.37
C VAL A 27 27.05 2.60 -3.88
N PHE A 28 28.02 2.13 -3.09
CA PHE A 28 29.40 2.00 -3.57
C PHE A 28 29.53 1.01 -4.73
N PHE A 29 28.95 -0.18 -4.61
CA PHE A 29 28.98 -1.20 -5.66
C PHE A 29 28.19 -0.80 -6.91
N SER A 30 27.22 0.09 -6.82
CA SER A 30 26.47 0.57 -8.00
C SER A 30 27.35 1.30 -9.03
N PHE A 31 28.53 1.79 -8.62
CA PHE A 31 29.52 2.40 -9.51
C PHE A 31 30.61 1.43 -9.99
N THR A 32 30.44 0.14 -9.74
CA THR A 32 31.42 -0.90 -10.07
C THR A 32 30.79 -2.04 -10.88
N ASP A 33 31.61 -2.87 -11.51
CA ASP A 33 31.21 -4.10 -12.21
C ASP A 33 31.03 -5.31 -11.28
N PHE A 34 30.58 -5.06 -10.03
CA PHE A 34 30.49 -6.10 -9.01
C PHE A 34 29.56 -7.26 -9.40
N ASN A 35 30.13 -8.45 -9.56
CA ASN A 35 29.43 -9.67 -9.97
C ASN A 35 29.55 -10.84 -8.98
N MET A 36 30.08 -10.60 -7.76
CA MET A 36 30.38 -11.60 -6.72
C MET A 36 31.49 -12.62 -7.07
N LEU A 37 32.00 -12.64 -8.26
CA LEU A 37 33.00 -13.62 -8.73
C LEU A 37 34.39 -13.03 -8.83
N GLN A 38 34.50 -11.75 -9.10
CA GLN A 38 35.76 -11.02 -9.33
C GLN A 38 35.87 -9.79 -8.43
N MET A 39 37.08 -9.26 -8.30
CA MET A 39 37.29 -7.99 -7.61
C MET A 39 36.59 -6.88 -8.38
N PRO A 40 35.79 -6.03 -7.70
CA PRO A 40 35.03 -4.96 -8.36
C PRO A 40 35.99 -3.91 -8.93
N HIS A 41 35.79 -3.57 -10.22
CA HIS A 41 36.48 -2.46 -10.88
C HIS A 41 35.51 -1.27 -10.97
N PHE A 42 36.06 -0.08 -10.89
CA PHE A 42 35.28 1.14 -10.96
C PHE A 42 34.86 1.44 -12.42
N GLU A 43 33.57 1.40 -12.69
CA GLU A 43 32.97 1.66 -14.03
C GLU A 43 32.23 3.01 -14.09
N GLY A 44 32.22 3.78 -13.00
CA GLY A 44 31.54 5.08 -12.95
C GLY A 44 30.03 4.94 -13.11
N LEU A 45 29.44 5.67 -14.06
CA LEU A 45 27.98 5.72 -14.28
C LEU A 45 27.47 4.75 -15.35
N LYS A 46 28.30 3.80 -15.81
CA LYS A 46 27.93 2.87 -16.89
C LYS A 46 26.70 2.04 -16.56
N ASN A 47 26.63 1.47 -15.35
CA ASN A 47 25.46 0.70 -14.91
C ASN A 47 24.17 1.52 -14.94
N TYR A 48 24.25 2.81 -14.60
CA TYR A 48 23.09 3.70 -14.65
C TYR A 48 22.73 4.05 -16.10
N ALA A 49 23.72 4.23 -16.98
CA ALA A 49 23.47 4.48 -18.38
C ALA A 49 22.79 3.28 -19.04
N GLU A 50 23.28 2.06 -18.80
CA GLU A 50 22.66 0.83 -19.28
C GLU A 50 21.21 0.69 -18.77
N LEU A 51 20.99 0.93 -17.47
CA LEU A 51 19.68 0.83 -16.85
C LEU A 51 18.65 1.81 -17.46
N PHE A 52 19.04 3.05 -17.76
CA PHE A 52 18.13 4.08 -18.26
C PHE A 52 18.00 4.16 -19.77
N PHE A 53 18.98 3.67 -20.52
CA PHE A 53 19.01 3.80 -21.98
C PHE A 53 18.89 2.48 -22.73
N ASP A 54 19.31 1.35 -22.12
CA ASP A 54 19.37 0.07 -22.80
C ASP A 54 18.43 -0.99 -22.19
N ASP A 55 17.92 -0.79 -20.96
CA ASP A 55 17.02 -1.75 -20.28
C ASP A 55 15.55 -1.35 -20.38
N ASP A 56 14.87 -1.81 -21.42
CA ASP A 56 13.42 -1.62 -21.60
C ASP A 56 12.57 -2.22 -20.47
N VAL A 57 13.07 -3.28 -19.82
CA VAL A 57 12.36 -3.94 -18.70
C VAL A 57 12.35 -3.01 -17.49
N PHE A 58 13.48 -2.39 -17.20
CA PHE A 58 13.57 -1.41 -16.11
C PHE A 58 12.65 -0.20 -16.36
N LEU A 59 12.66 0.37 -17.56
CA LEU A 59 11.80 1.51 -17.91
C LEU A 59 10.33 1.16 -17.80
N THR A 60 9.94 -0.04 -18.23
CA THR A 60 8.58 -0.56 -18.08
C THR A 60 8.22 -0.74 -16.59
N ALA A 61 9.12 -1.27 -15.78
CA ALA A 61 8.92 -1.45 -14.34
C ALA A 61 8.74 -0.10 -13.62
N VAL A 62 9.58 0.90 -13.94
CA VAL A 62 9.46 2.26 -13.40
C VAL A 62 8.11 2.87 -13.76
N ARG A 63 7.70 2.80 -15.04
CA ARG A 63 6.40 3.29 -15.49
C ARG A 63 5.24 2.63 -14.74
N ASN A 64 5.25 1.30 -14.64
CA ASN A 64 4.21 0.56 -13.94
C ASN A 64 4.17 0.89 -12.43
N THR A 65 5.33 1.06 -11.80
CA THR A 65 5.45 1.47 -10.39
C THR A 65 4.88 2.86 -10.17
N LEU A 66 5.17 3.81 -11.07
CA LEU A 66 4.62 5.16 -10.99
C LEU A 66 3.10 5.17 -11.17
N ILE A 67 2.58 4.44 -12.15
CA ILE A 67 1.13 4.30 -12.37
C ILE A 67 0.49 3.69 -11.12
N PHE A 68 1.06 2.61 -10.61
CA PHE A 68 0.60 1.96 -9.39
C PHE A 68 0.57 2.92 -8.20
N ALA A 69 1.66 3.65 -7.93
CA ALA A 69 1.78 4.56 -6.80
C ALA A 69 0.80 5.75 -6.89
N VAL A 70 0.69 6.36 -8.09
CA VAL A 70 -0.20 7.52 -8.33
C VAL A 70 -1.67 7.14 -8.20
N ILE A 71 -2.04 5.92 -8.56
CA ILE A 71 -3.43 5.47 -8.44
C ILE A 71 -3.72 4.98 -7.03
N THR A 72 -2.88 4.08 -6.49
CA THR A 72 -3.17 3.46 -5.19
C THR A 72 -3.01 4.43 -4.03
N GLY A 73 -2.03 5.33 -4.05
CA GLY A 73 -1.78 6.28 -2.97
C GLY A 73 -3.00 7.15 -2.66
N PRO A 74 -3.43 8.01 -3.59
CA PRO A 74 -4.59 8.88 -3.37
C PRO A 74 -5.89 8.11 -3.12
N ILE A 75 -6.17 7.07 -3.93
CA ILE A 75 -7.42 6.32 -3.80
C ILE A 75 -7.49 5.62 -2.45
N SER A 76 -6.41 4.97 -1.99
CA SER A 76 -6.37 4.33 -0.68
C SER A 76 -6.53 5.34 0.46
N TYR A 77 -5.88 6.51 0.36
CA TYR A 77 -6.00 7.56 1.35
C TYR A 77 -7.45 8.04 1.50
N PHE A 78 -8.07 8.43 0.39
CA PHE A 78 -9.46 8.91 0.40
C PHE A 78 -10.45 7.80 0.78
N ALA A 79 -10.23 6.57 0.34
CA ALA A 79 -11.06 5.44 0.73
C ALA A 79 -10.98 5.17 2.24
N CYS A 80 -9.77 5.16 2.83
CA CYS A 80 -9.57 4.99 4.26
C CYS A 80 -10.25 6.11 5.07
N LEU A 81 -10.07 7.36 4.66
CA LEU A 81 -10.72 8.51 5.30
C LEU A 81 -12.24 8.42 5.21
N PHE A 82 -12.78 8.12 4.04
CA PHE A 82 -14.22 8.01 3.79
C PHE A 82 -14.87 6.91 4.64
N PHE A 83 -14.30 5.70 4.63
CA PHE A 83 -14.82 4.59 5.43
C PHE A 83 -14.64 4.84 6.94
N ALA A 84 -13.52 5.42 7.36
CA ALA A 84 -13.30 5.78 8.75
C ALA A 84 -14.33 6.80 9.23
N TRP A 85 -14.60 7.82 8.43
CA TRP A 85 -15.63 8.82 8.73
C TRP A 85 -17.01 8.20 8.82
N MET A 86 -17.43 7.40 7.82
CA MET A 86 -18.73 6.70 7.87
C MET A 86 -18.88 5.82 9.11
N ILE A 87 -17.84 5.04 9.44
CA ILE A 87 -17.88 4.12 10.58
C ILE A 87 -17.83 4.87 11.92
N ASN A 88 -17.16 6.03 11.96
CA ASN A 88 -17.11 6.85 13.16
C ASN A 88 -18.49 7.37 13.59
N GLU A 89 -19.42 7.55 12.66
CA GLU A 89 -20.80 7.96 12.93
C GLU A 89 -21.67 6.86 13.60
N LEU A 90 -21.22 5.60 13.55
CA LEU A 90 -21.98 4.49 14.08
C LEU A 90 -21.95 4.44 15.62
N PRO A 91 -23.00 3.87 16.26
CA PRO A 91 -23.00 3.59 17.69
C PRO A 91 -21.78 2.74 18.07
N LYS A 92 -21.29 2.88 19.31
CA LYS A 92 -20.05 2.26 19.81
C LYS A 92 -19.89 0.77 19.44
N THR A 93 -20.96 -0.02 19.61
CA THR A 93 -20.92 -1.46 19.32
C THR A 93 -20.80 -1.74 17.84
N ALA A 94 -21.61 -1.06 17.00
CA ALA A 94 -21.56 -1.24 15.54
C ALA A 94 -20.22 -0.76 14.99
N ARG A 95 -19.69 0.37 15.49
CA ARG A 95 -18.36 0.88 15.16
C ARG A 95 -17.28 -0.14 15.44
N ALA A 96 -17.28 -0.75 16.64
CA ALA A 96 -16.28 -1.77 17.02
C ALA A 96 -16.31 -2.98 16.08
N VAL A 97 -17.51 -3.48 15.74
CA VAL A 97 -17.68 -4.60 14.81
C VAL A 97 -17.21 -4.24 13.41
N MET A 98 -17.60 -3.08 12.89
CA MET A 98 -17.18 -2.63 11.55
C MET A 98 -15.67 -2.38 11.49
N THR A 99 -15.10 -1.75 12.52
CA THR A 99 -13.63 -1.55 12.62
C THR A 99 -12.90 -2.89 12.59
N PHE A 100 -13.40 -3.90 13.30
CA PHE A 100 -12.81 -5.23 13.28
C PHE A 100 -12.89 -5.87 11.88
N ILE A 101 -14.06 -5.79 11.20
CA ILE A 101 -14.24 -6.34 9.85
C ILE A 101 -13.28 -5.68 8.85
N PHE A 102 -13.13 -4.36 8.89
CA PHE A 102 -12.23 -3.62 8.00
C PHE A 102 -10.75 -3.85 8.32
N TYR A 103 -10.42 -4.10 9.60
CA TYR A 103 -9.05 -4.39 10.02
C TYR A 103 -8.64 -5.85 9.83
N ALA A 104 -9.59 -6.79 9.90
CA ALA A 104 -9.33 -8.22 9.78
C ALA A 104 -8.44 -8.62 8.58
N PRO A 105 -8.61 -8.00 7.39
CA PRO A 105 -7.72 -8.25 6.26
C PRO A 105 -6.24 -8.02 6.53
N SER A 106 -5.89 -7.01 7.31
CA SER A 106 -4.48 -6.69 7.60
C SER A 106 -3.81 -7.62 8.60
N MET A 107 -4.60 -8.42 9.34
CA MET A 107 -4.08 -9.35 10.34
C MET A 107 -3.59 -10.68 9.75
N SER A 108 -4.00 -11.04 8.55
CA SER A 108 -3.70 -12.32 7.94
C SER A 108 -2.78 -12.18 6.73
N GLY A 109 -1.55 -12.70 6.83
CA GLY A 109 -0.64 -12.79 5.69
C GLY A 109 -1.11 -13.74 4.57
N MET A 110 -2.15 -14.55 4.83
CA MET A 110 -2.70 -15.51 3.84
C MET A 110 -3.74 -14.91 2.89
N LEU A 111 -4.11 -13.66 3.04
CA LEU A 111 -5.15 -13.03 2.20
C LEU A 111 -4.76 -12.96 0.73
N TYR A 112 -3.48 -12.87 0.42
CA TYR A 112 -3.00 -12.94 -0.96
C TYR A 112 -3.39 -14.25 -1.65
N VAL A 113 -3.46 -15.37 -0.92
CA VAL A 113 -3.90 -16.67 -1.45
C VAL A 113 -5.37 -16.63 -1.85
N ILE A 114 -6.22 -15.95 -1.07
CA ILE A 114 -7.64 -15.78 -1.39
C ILE A 114 -7.80 -14.95 -2.67
N TRP A 115 -7.05 -13.86 -2.80
CA TRP A 115 -7.06 -13.05 -4.00
C TRP A 115 -6.51 -13.79 -5.23
N ALA A 116 -5.45 -14.60 -5.05
CA ALA A 116 -4.92 -15.45 -6.10
C ALA A 116 -5.96 -16.47 -6.58
N TYR A 117 -6.80 -17.01 -5.69
CA TYR A 117 -7.92 -17.89 -6.06
C TYR A 117 -9.05 -17.12 -6.76
N ILE A 118 -9.43 -15.93 -6.28
CA ILE A 118 -10.45 -15.09 -6.90
C ILE A 118 -10.08 -14.73 -8.34
N PHE A 119 -8.83 -14.33 -8.57
CA PHE A 119 -8.29 -13.93 -9.87
C PHE A 119 -7.51 -15.03 -10.57
N SER A 120 -7.75 -16.31 -10.23
CA SER A 120 -7.15 -17.41 -10.97
C SER A 120 -7.57 -17.38 -12.44
N GLY A 121 -6.61 -17.63 -13.34
CA GLY A 121 -6.83 -17.59 -14.79
C GLY A 121 -7.51 -18.85 -15.36
N ASP A 122 -7.84 -19.83 -14.52
CA ASP A 122 -8.50 -21.05 -14.93
C ASP A 122 -10.04 -20.95 -14.83
N MET A 123 -10.73 -21.99 -15.27
CA MET A 123 -12.21 -22.10 -15.22
C MET A 123 -12.74 -22.19 -13.78
N TYR A 124 -11.89 -22.52 -12.82
CA TYR A 124 -12.25 -22.68 -11.41
C TYR A 124 -11.98 -21.40 -10.59
N GLY A 125 -11.32 -20.40 -11.18
CA GLY A 125 -11.17 -19.08 -10.58
C GLY A 125 -12.53 -18.45 -10.30
N LEU A 126 -12.75 -17.98 -9.08
CA LEU A 126 -14.05 -17.49 -8.63
C LEU A 126 -14.64 -16.42 -9.57
N LEU A 127 -13.82 -15.44 -9.98
CA LEU A 127 -14.27 -14.36 -10.86
C LEU A 127 -14.63 -14.88 -12.26
N ASN A 128 -13.79 -15.75 -12.85
CA ASN A 128 -14.07 -16.38 -14.13
C ASN A 128 -15.36 -17.20 -14.07
N GLN A 129 -15.55 -17.99 -13.02
CA GLN A 129 -16.74 -18.80 -12.83
C GLN A 129 -18.03 -17.94 -12.79
N ILE A 130 -18.00 -16.82 -12.04
CA ILE A 130 -19.13 -15.88 -11.98
C ILE A 130 -19.39 -15.24 -13.36
N LEU A 131 -18.36 -14.73 -14.03
CA LEU A 131 -18.50 -14.07 -15.32
C LEU A 131 -18.97 -15.02 -16.42
N MET A 132 -18.52 -16.28 -16.40
CA MET A 132 -18.99 -17.32 -17.33
C MET A 132 -20.43 -17.73 -17.05
N SER A 133 -20.81 -17.87 -15.77
CA SER A 133 -22.19 -18.20 -15.40
C SER A 133 -23.21 -17.12 -15.80
N LEU A 134 -22.76 -15.85 -15.79
CA LEU A 134 -23.54 -14.71 -16.25
C LEU A 134 -23.51 -14.51 -17.79
N ASN A 135 -22.81 -15.39 -18.53
CA ASN A 135 -22.59 -15.29 -19.98
C ASN A 135 -21.90 -13.97 -20.43
N ILE A 136 -21.14 -13.31 -19.53
CA ILE A 136 -20.38 -12.10 -19.84
C ILE A 136 -19.15 -12.45 -20.65
N ILE A 137 -18.47 -13.56 -20.27
CA ILE A 137 -17.31 -14.09 -20.99
C ILE A 137 -17.56 -15.52 -21.42
N ARG A 138 -16.95 -15.93 -22.54
CA ARG A 138 -17.03 -17.30 -23.08
C ARG A 138 -15.85 -18.18 -22.71
N GLU A 139 -14.70 -17.55 -22.45
CA GLU A 139 -13.45 -18.20 -22.10
C GLU A 139 -12.86 -17.55 -20.84
N PRO A 140 -12.13 -18.31 -20.01
CA PRO A 140 -11.52 -17.78 -18.79
C PRO A 140 -10.44 -16.73 -19.12
N ILE A 141 -10.47 -15.62 -18.41
CA ILE A 141 -9.51 -14.54 -18.56
C ILE A 141 -8.28 -14.83 -17.66
N GLN A 142 -7.10 -14.66 -18.22
CA GLN A 142 -5.83 -14.82 -17.53
C GLN A 142 -5.47 -13.54 -16.74
N TRP A 143 -6.13 -13.34 -15.60
CA TRP A 143 -6.06 -12.09 -14.81
C TRP A 143 -4.66 -11.71 -14.34
N LEU A 144 -3.88 -12.70 -13.88
CA LEU A 144 -2.58 -12.48 -13.21
C LEU A 144 -1.38 -12.63 -14.17
N THR A 145 -1.58 -13.20 -15.35
CA THR A 145 -0.50 -13.45 -16.34
C THR A 145 -0.60 -12.57 -17.58
N ASN A 146 -1.79 -11.99 -17.85
CA ASN A 146 -1.97 -11.09 -18.97
C ASN A 146 -1.47 -9.67 -18.60
N THR A 147 -0.60 -9.11 -19.43
CA THR A 147 0.01 -7.79 -19.25
C THR A 147 -1.01 -6.66 -19.08
N ASN A 148 -2.20 -6.78 -19.72
CA ASN A 148 -3.23 -5.75 -19.65
C ASN A 148 -4.06 -5.82 -18.37
N THR A 149 -4.16 -6.98 -17.71
CA THR A 149 -5.06 -7.19 -16.56
C THR A 149 -4.32 -7.26 -15.24
N VAL A 150 -3.05 -7.66 -15.24
CA VAL A 150 -2.28 -7.86 -14.00
C VAL A 150 -2.15 -6.58 -13.17
N LEU A 151 -1.82 -5.44 -13.79
CA LEU A 151 -1.64 -4.17 -13.07
C LEU A 151 -2.98 -3.67 -12.46
N PRO A 152 -4.10 -3.60 -13.19
CA PRO A 152 -5.41 -3.30 -12.59
C PRO A 152 -5.80 -4.21 -11.43
N VAL A 153 -5.58 -5.53 -11.55
CA VAL A 153 -5.89 -6.49 -10.48
C VAL A 153 -5.06 -6.20 -9.23
N ILE A 154 -3.75 -5.98 -9.38
CA ILE A 154 -2.88 -5.67 -8.25
C ILE A 154 -3.29 -4.34 -7.59
N ILE A 155 -3.69 -3.34 -8.37
CA ILE A 155 -4.20 -2.05 -7.86
C ILE A 155 -5.46 -2.27 -7.00
N ILE A 156 -6.43 -3.05 -7.48
CA ILE A 156 -7.68 -3.34 -6.75
C ILE A 156 -7.37 -4.04 -5.42
N VAL A 157 -6.53 -5.08 -5.47
CA VAL A 157 -6.13 -5.83 -4.28
C VAL A 157 -5.41 -4.94 -3.28
N GLN A 158 -4.49 -4.09 -3.76
CA GLN A 158 -3.74 -3.16 -2.91
C GLN A 158 -4.64 -2.12 -2.23
N ILE A 159 -5.59 -1.53 -2.95
CA ILE A 159 -6.56 -0.59 -2.37
C ILE A 159 -7.35 -1.27 -1.26
N TRP A 160 -7.83 -2.49 -1.49
CA TRP A 160 -8.56 -3.24 -0.48
C TRP A 160 -7.69 -3.58 0.74
N MET A 161 -6.45 -4.01 0.53
CA MET A 161 -5.49 -4.30 1.62
C MET A 161 -5.13 -3.05 2.43
N SER A 162 -5.11 -1.88 1.82
CA SER A 162 -4.78 -0.62 2.49
C SER A 162 -5.84 -0.18 3.51
N LEU A 163 -7.08 -0.67 3.39
CA LEU A 163 -8.18 -0.39 4.33
C LEU A 163 -7.93 -0.94 5.75
N GLY A 164 -6.84 -1.69 5.98
CA GLY A 164 -6.49 -2.22 7.29
C GLY A 164 -5.86 -1.19 8.24
N THR A 165 -4.54 -1.09 8.23
CA THR A 165 -3.78 -0.27 9.22
C THR A 165 -4.00 1.23 9.06
N SER A 166 -4.04 1.74 7.83
CA SER A 166 -4.26 3.17 7.56
C SER A 166 -5.65 3.62 8.01
N PHE A 167 -6.66 2.79 7.82
CA PHE A 167 -8.02 3.01 8.29
C PHE A 167 -8.08 3.18 9.82
N LEU A 168 -7.35 2.36 10.60
CA LEU A 168 -7.29 2.50 12.06
C LEU A 168 -6.69 3.85 12.49
N ALA A 169 -5.68 4.33 11.78
CA ALA A 169 -5.11 5.64 12.07
C ALA A 169 -6.13 6.77 11.89
N PHE A 170 -6.96 6.72 10.83
CA PHE A 170 -8.04 7.67 10.63
C PHE A 170 -9.14 7.56 11.69
N ILE A 171 -9.56 6.35 12.06
CA ILE A 171 -10.53 6.14 13.15
C ILE A 171 -10.00 6.72 14.46
N ALA A 172 -8.75 6.46 14.81
CA ALA A 172 -8.14 7.00 16.02
C ALA A 172 -8.03 8.53 15.96
N GLY A 173 -7.67 9.10 14.82
CA GLY A 173 -7.64 10.54 14.60
C GLY A 173 -9.01 11.19 14.82
N LEU A 174 -10.04 10.67 14.16
CA LEU A 174 -11.42 11.18 14.28
C LEU A 174 -11.97 11.06 15.71
N GLN A 175 -11.59 10.04 16.47
CA GLN A 175 -12.02 9.86 17.85
C GLN A 175 -11.27 10.77 18.84
N ASN A 176 -10.12 11.31 18.47
CA ASN A 176 -9.35 12.25 19.28
C ASN A 176 -9.75 13.73 19.07
N VAL A 177 -10.63 14.02 18.12
CA VAL A 177 -11.13 15.38 17.91
C VAL A 177 -12.00 15.78 19.10
N ASP A 178 -11.71 16.95 19.68
CA ASP A 178 -12.47 17.49 20.80
C ASP A 178 -13.90 17.81 20.34
N TYR A 179 -14.89 17.31 21.11
CA TYR A 179 -16.29 17.51 20.79
C TYR A 179 -16.69 19.00 20.78
N SER A 180 -16.01 19.84 21.54
CA SER A 180 -16.21 21.29 21.57
C SER A 180 -16.02 21.95 20.19
N LEU A 181 -15.20 21.37 19.31
CA LEU A 181 -15.02 21.88 17.94
C LEU A 181 -16.25 21.66 17.08
N TYR A 182 -16.94 20.55 17.26
CA TYR A 182 -18.22 20.28 16.57
C TYR A 182 -19.33 21.20 17.08
N GLU A 183 -19.35 21.48 18.39
CA GLU A 183 -20.32 22.46 18.99
C GLU A 183 -20.05 23.88 18.48
N ALA A 184 -18.79 24.31 18.40
CA ALA A 184 -18.43 25.60 17.85
C ALA A 184 -18.80 25.70 16.36
N GLY A 185 -18.51 24.69 15.57
CA GLY A 185 -18.91 24.62 14.16
C GLY A 185 -20.42 24.71 13.96
N ALA A 186 -21.21 24.08 14.84
CA ALA A 186 -22.66 24.15 14.78
C ALA A 186 -23.16 25.58 15.05
N VAL A 187 -22.53 26.35 15.95
CA VAL A 187 -22.84 27.78 16.23
C VAL A 187 -22.46 28.64 15.02
N ASP A 188 -21.35 28.32 14.33
CA ASP A 188 -20.88 29.01 13.12
C ASP A 188 -21.70 28.65 11.86
N GLY A 189 -22.71 27.79 11.99
CA GLY A 189 -23.65 27.46 10.91
C GLY A 189 -23.29 26.25 10.09
N ILE A 190 -22.32 25.44 10.52
CA ILE A 190 -22.01 24.14 9.91
C ILE A 190 -23.15 23.17 10.29
N ARG A 191 -23.94 22.79 9.28
CA ARG A 191 -25.17 21.97 9.50
C ARG A 191 -25.07 20.58 8.88
N ASN A 192 -24.07 20.36 8.03
CA ASN A 192 -23.97 19.13 7.25
C ASN A 192 -22.69 18.39 7.61
N ARG A 193 -22.80 17.08 7.78
CA ARG A 193 -21.67 16.17 8.06
C ARG A 193 -20.52 16.26 7.04
N ILE A 194 -20.85 16.53 5.77
CA ILE A 194 -19.82 16.76 4.74
C ILE A 194 -19.08 18.09 5.01
N GLN A 195 -19.77 19.11 5.49
CA GLN A 195 -19.14 20.38 5.88
C GLN A 195 -18.21 20.17 7.08
N GLU A 196 -18.61 19.39 8.09
CA GLU A 196 -17.78 19.04 9.25
C GLU A 196 -16.50 18.30 8.85
N LEU A 197 -16.51 17.54 7.76
CA LEU A 197 -15.33 16.84 7.23
C LEU A 197 -14.36 17.78 6.49
N ILE A 198 -14.86 18.87 5.92
CA ILE A 198 -14.09 19.79 5.09
C ILE A 198 -13.52 20.95 5.91
N TYR A 199 -14.18 21.38 6.97
CA TYR A 199 -13.80 22.47 7.87
C TYR A 199 -13.22 21.94 9.18
#